data_58e2b3904440a97a6c7cb15ca2d0786b
#
_entry.id   58e2b3904440a97a6c7cb15ca2d0786b
#
_cell.length_a   1.000
_cell.length_b   1.000
_cell.length_c   1.000
_cell.angle_alpha   90.00
_cell.angle_beta   90.00
_cell.angle_gamma   90.00
#
_symmetry.space_group_name_H-M   'P 1'
#
loop_
_entity.id
_entity.type
_entity.pdbx_description
1 polymer ?
#
loop_
_entity_poly.entity_id
_entity_poly.type
_entity_poly.pdbx_seq_one_letter_code
_entity_poly.pdbx_strand_id
1 'polypeptide(L)'
;LAILETHRYSSDEKYKRLIELLTEFNLKSLAKSKAFTLSGGERRRLEIARALASSPSMILLDEPFTGVDPIAVSEVQDILLRLKNKGIGLLITDHNVREALSITNHSYIISEGTVVARGTTQEILNNPIARQSYLGDNFPTSEHRLADFKDINRKKSKDADRKPIIRKDTISK
;
A
#
# COMPACT_ATOMS: atom_id res chain seq x y z
N LEU A 1 20.16 -3.12 -0.70
CA LEU A 1 21.08 -4.18 -1.17
C LEU A 1 21.15 -5.36 -0.20
N ALA A 2 21.34 -5.15 1.10
CA ALA A 2 21.59 -6.22 2.08
C ALA A 2 20.62 -7.43 1.96
N ILE A 3 19.33 -7.21 1.72
CA ILE A 3 18.38 -8.31 1.56
C ILE A 3 18.60 -9.11 0.27
N LEU A 4 19.10 -8.48 -0.80
CA LEU A 4 19.44 -9.17 -2.05
C LEU A 4 20.69 -10.01 -1.92
N GLU A 5 21.57 -9.72 -0.95
CA GLU A 5 22.78 -10.50 -0.68
C GLU A 5 22.43 -11.89 -0.11
N THR A 6 21.29 -12.05 0.54
CA THR A 6 20.85 -13.34 1.08
C THR A 6 20.28 -14.30 0.03
N HIS A 7 20.07 -13.82 -1.21
CA HIS A 7 19.55 -14.60 -2.32
C HIS A 7 20.65 -15.04 -3.27
N ARG A 8 20.48 -16.21 -3.90
CA ARG A 8 21.42 -16.75 -4.89
C ARG A 8 21.26 -16.08 -6.27
N TYR A 9 21.38 -14.74 -6.29
CA TYR A 9 21.41 -13.97 -7.53
C TYR A 9 22.86 -13.64 -7.92
N SER A 10 23.13 -13.58 -9.21
CA SER A 10 24.36 -12.98 -9.73
C SER A 10 24.39 -11.48 -9.43
N SER A 11 25.56 -10.85 -9.51
CA SER A 11 25.70 -9.40 -9.29
C SER A 11 24.83 -8.59 -10.23
N ASP A 12 24.71 -9.00 -11.48
CA ASP A 12 23.90 -8.32 -12.49
C ASP A 12 22.41 -8.44 -12.20
N GLU A 13 21.93 -9.62 -11.78
CA GLU A 13 20.53 -9.84 -11.38
C GLU A 13 20.17 -9.01 -10.14
N LYS A 14 21.06 -8.96 -9.13
CA LYS A 14 20.89 -8.12 -7.94
C LYS A 14 20.76 -6.66 -8.31
N TYR A 15 21.64 -6.17 -9.19
CA TYR A 15 21.61 -4.78 -9.62
C TYR A 15 20.35 -4.47 -10.43
N LYS A 16 19.97 -5.33 -11.36
CA LYS A 16 18.73 -5.21 -12.14
C LYS A 16 17.52 -5.15 -11.21
N ARG A 17 17.41 -6.08 -10.27
CA ARG A 17 16.32 -6.12 -9.30
C ARG A 17 16.26 -4.87 -8.43
N LEU A 18 17.40 -4.37 -7.98
CA LEU A 18 17.49 -3.13 -7.23
C LEU A 18 16.93 -1.95 -8.03
N ILE A 19 17.34 -1.80 -9.30
CA ILE A 19 16.88 -0.69 -10.16
C ILE A 19 15.37 -0.80 -10.44
N GLU A 20 14.86 -2.01 -10.67
CA GLU A 20 13.43 -2.26 -10.83
C GLU A 20 12.64 -1.78 -9.61
N LEU A 21 13.03 -2.20 -8.40
CA LEU A 21 12.36 -1.81 -7.16
C LEU A 21 12.46 -0.29 -6.92
N LEU A 22 13.65 0.31 -7.06
CA LEU A 22 13.82 1.76 -6.91
C LEU A 22 12.94 2.54 -7.88
N THR A 23 12.73 2.01 -9.09
CA THR A 23 11.87 2.64 -10.10
C THR A 23 10.40 2.48 -9.74
N GLU A 24 9.97 1.26 -9.44
CA GLU A 24 8.58 0.94 -9.13
C GLU A 24 8.05 1.72 -7.93
N PHE A 25 8.91 1.97 -6.93
CA PHE A 25 8.58 2.67 -5.69
C PHE A 25 8.95 4.16 -5.69
N ASN A 26 9.36 4.71 -6.83
CA ASN A 26 9.78 6.11 -6.97
C ASN A 26 10.87 6.53 -5.95
N LEU A 27 11.89 5.68 -5.79
CA LEU A 27 12.99 5.86 -4.83
C LEU A 27 14.34 6.12 -5.51
N LYS A 28 14.41 6.22 -6.86
CA LYS A 28 15.68 6.39 -7.58
C LYS A 28 16.48 7.62 -7.14
N SER A 29 15.80 8.75 -6.97
CA SER A 29 16.43 10.00 -6.52
C SER A 29 16.99 9.90 -5.10
N LEU A 30 16.47 8.97 -4.31
CA LEU A 30 16.81 8.75 -2.91
C LEU A 30 17.79 7.61 -2.69
N ALA A 31 18.28 6.97 -3.76
CA ALA A 31 19.14 5.77 -3.68
C ALA A 31 20.42 5.96 -2.87
N LYS A 32 20.93 7.19 -2.77
CA LYS A 32 22.12 7.56 -1.98
C LYS A 32 21.79 8.22 -0.64
N SER A 33 20.51 8.47 -0.36
CA SER A 33 20.06 9.08 0.90
C SER A 33 20.14 8.08 2.05
N LYS A 34 20.42 8.59 3.25
CA LYS A 34 20.40 7.78 4.46
C LYS A 34 18.94 7.56 4.88
N ALA A 35 18.57 6.35 5.29
CA ALA A 35 17.19 5.99 5.60
C ALA A 35 16.53 6.89 6.66
N PHE A 36 17.30 7.43 7.61
CA PHE A 36 16.78 8.33 8.64
C PHE A 36 16.45 9.75 8.14
N THR A 37 16.90 10.12 6.94
CA THR A 37 16.58 11.42 6.32
C THR A 37 15.31 11.37 5.46
N LEU A 38 14.73 10.19 5.27
CA LEU A 38 13.53 10.00 4.47
C LEU A 38 12.28 10.48 5.23
N SER A 39 11.34 11.06 4.50
CA SER A 39 9.99 11.34 5.02
C SER A 39 9.26 10.05 5.41
N GLY A 40 8.15 10.16 6.14
CA GLY A 40 7.34 9.01 6.54
C GLY A 40 6.88 8.16 5.34
N GLY A 41 6.37 8.81 4.29
CA GLY A 41 5.92 8.15 3.06
C GLY A 41 7.06 7.50 2.28
N GLU A 42 8.21 8.18 2.13
CA GLU A 42 9.40 7.61 1.47
C GLU A 42 9.94 6.40 2.23
N ARG A 43 9.95 6.48 3.56
CA ARG A 43 10.37 5.36 4.42
C ARG A 43 9.43 4.17 4.25
N ARG A 44 8.12 4.40 4.23
CA ARG A 44 7.13 3.34 4.04
C ARG A 44 7.27 2.67 2.67
N ARG A 45 7.48 3.45 1.60
CA ARG A 45 7.77 2.90 0.26
C ARG A 45 9.05 2.05 0.25
N LEU A 46 10.11 2.51 0.95
CA LEU A 46 11.36 1.75 1.07
C LEU A 46 11.16 0.43 1.83
N GLU A 47 10.39 0.42 2.91
CA GLU A 47 10.08 -0.78 3.69
C GLU A 47 9.37 -1.84 2.84
N ILE A 48 8.35 -1.42 2.07
CA ILE A 48 7.61 -2.32 1.18
C ILE A 48 8.53 -2.81 0.04
N ALA A 49 9.30 -1.93 -0.59
CA ALA A 49 10.26 -2.30 -1.64
C ALA A 49 11.29 -3.32 -1.12
N ARG A 50 11.75 -3.14 0.12
CA ARG A 50 12.66 -4.08 0.77
C ARG A 50 12.01 -5.45 1.00
N ALA A 51 10.75 -5.50 1.45
CA ALA A 51 10.02 -6.75 1.60
C ALA A 51 9.86 -7.49 0.27
N LEU A 52 9.61 -6.76 -0.83
CA LEU A 52 9.47 -7.33 -2.16
C LEU A 52 10.78 -7.83 -2.79
N ALA A 53 11.93 -7.44 -2.27
CA ALA A 53 13.21 -7.89 -2.80
C ALA A 53 13.36 -9.42 -2.78
N SER A 54 12.71 -10.09 -1.82
CA SER A 54 12.68 -11.56 -1.70
C SER A 54 11.62 -12.24 -2.57
N SER A 55 10.88 -11.48 -3.39
CA SER A 55 9.78 -12.00 -4.23
C SER A 55 8.77 -12.86 -3.45
N PRO A 56 8.20 -12.35 -2.35
CA PRO A 56 7.30 -13.10 -1.50
C PRO A 56 5.94 -13.31 -2.16
N SER A 57 5.25 -14.40 -1.81
CA SER A 57 3.84 -14.62 -2.16
C SER A 57 2.87 -13.87 -1.25
N MET A 58 3.32 -13.46 -0.06
CA MET A 58 2.52 -12.75 0.94
C MET A 58 3.38 -11.73 1.71
N ILE A 59 2.80 -10.58 2.04
CA ILE A 59 3.43 -9.53 2.86
C ILE A 59 2.54 -9.22 4.06
N LEU A 60 3.15 -9.13 5.23
CA LEU A 60 2.52 -8.69 6.47
C LEU A 60 2.92 -7.22 6.70
N LEU A 61 1.93 -6.37 6.91
CA LEU A 61 2.11 -4.93 7.10
C LEU A 61 1.48 -4.53 8.43
N ASP A 62 2.32 -4.06 9.32
CA ASP A 62 1.87 -3.56 10.62
C ASP A 62 1.77 -2.04 10.57
N GLU A 63 0.54 -1.53 10.76
CA GLU A 63 0.19 -0.11 10.75
C GLU A 63 0.78 0.69 9.56
N PRO A 64 0.55 0.28 8.30
CA PRO A 64 1.18 0.92 7.14
C PRO A 64 0.76 2.38 6.92
N PHE A 65 -0.33 2.85 7.51
CA PHE A 65 -0.86 4.20 7.33
C PHE A 65 -0.57 5.11 8.52
N THR A 66 -0.02 4.57 9.63
CA THR A 66 0.26 5.34 10.83
C THR A 66 1.47 6.25 10.65
N GLY A 67 1.35 7.50 11.09
CA GLY A 67 2.43 8.48 11.04
C GLY A 67 2.80 8.95 9.62
N VAL A 68 1.91 8.75 8.67
CA VAL A 68 2.09 9.13 7.26
C VAL A 68 1.08 10.24 6.92
N ASP A 69 1.52 11.24 6.16
CA ASP A 69 0.63 12.31 5.71
C ASP A 69 -0.43 11.78 4.70
N PRO A 70 -1.58 12.47 4.53
CA PRO A 70 -2.68 11.97 3.69
C PRO A 70 -2.31 11.72 2.23
N ILE A 71 -1.38 12.49 1.66
CA ILE A 71 -0.93 12.31 0.27
C ILE A 71 -0.13 11.01 0.18
N ALA A 72 0.81 10.82 1.10
CA ALA A 72 1.63 9.63 1.14
C ALA A 72 0.83 8.37 1.52
N VAL A 73 -0.25 8.48 2.33
CA VAL A 73 -1.20 7.37 2.55
C VAL A 73 -1.79 6.91 1.23
N SER A 74 -2.26 7.82 0.38
CA SER A 74 -2.81 7.49 -0.94
C SER A 74 -1.78 6.78 -1.83
N GLU A 75 -0.53 7.23 -1.82
CA GLU A 75 0.56 6.58 -2.58
C GLU A 75 0.84 5.16 -2.08
N VAL A 76 0.83 4.95 -0.76
CA VAL A 76 1.00 3.62 -0.16
C VAL A 76 -0.17 2.71 -0.54
N GLN A 77 -1.41 3.19 -0.47
CA GLN A 77 -2.60 2.43 -0.91
C GLN A 77 -2.49 2.01 -2.38
N ASP A 78 -2.08 2.91 -3.27
CA ASP A 78 -1.88 2.61 -4.69
C ASP A 78 -0.83 1.52 -4.92
N ILE A 79 0.25 1.55 -4.13
CA ILE A 79 1.28 0.50 -4.15
C ILE A 79 0.66 -0.84 -3.72
N LEU A 80 -0.04 -0.88 -2.58
CA LEU A 80 -0.62 -2.10 -2.05
C LEU A 80 -1.68 -2.70 -3.00
N LEU A 81 -2.50 -1.86 -3.64
CA LEU A 81 -3.44 -2.30 -4.66
C LEU A 81 -2.74 -2.91 -5.88
N ARG A 82 -1.63 -2.31 -6.35
CA ARG A 82 -0.84 -2.89 -7.44
C ARG A 82 -0.25 -4.25 -7.05
N LEU A 83 0.25 -4.41 -5.83
CA LEU A 83 0.79 -5.68 -5.34
C LEU A 83 -0.29 -6.76 -5.26
N LYS A 84 -1.46 -6.40 -4.75
CA LYS A 84 -2.64 -7.26 -4.72
C LYS A 84 -3.04 -7.72 -6.14
N ASN A 85 -3.05 -6.80 -7.12
CA ASN A 85 -3.36 -7.13 -8.52
C ASN A 85 -2.29 -8.01 -9.17
N LYS A 86 -1.06 -8.00 -8.67
CA LYS A 86 0.02 -8.92 -9.06
C LYS A 86 -0.10 -10.30 -8.39
N GLY A 87 -1.14 -10.54 -7.59
CA GLY A 87 -1.38 -11.81 -6.90
C GLY A 87 -0.61 -11.98 -5.58
N ILE A 88 -0.03 -10.90 -5.04
CA ILE A 88 0.64 -10.95 -3.73
C ILE A 88 -0.42 -10.84 -2.63
N GLY A 89 -0.44 -11.78 -1.70
CA GLY A 89 -1.29 -11.75 -0.51
C GLY A 89 -0.86 -10.60 0.41
N LEU A 90 -1.84 -9.85 0.96
CA LEU A 90 -1.56 -8.79 1.92
C LEU A 90 -2.33 -9.05 3.21
N LEU A 91 -1.62 -9.10 4.33
CA LEU A 91 -2.19 -9.06 5.67
C LEU A 91 -1.82 -7.71 6.29
N ILE A 92 -2.83 -6.93 6.66
CA ILE A 92 -2.64 -5.55 7.13
C ILE A 92 -3.29 -5.43 8.50
N THR A 93 -2.54 -4.92 9.47
CA THR A 93 -3.08 -4.40 10.74
C THR A 93 -3.05 -2.88 10.68
N ASP A 94 -4.12 -2.19 11.04
CA ASP A 94 -4.13 -0.74 11.17
C ASP A 94 -5.30 -0.29 12.03
N HIS A 95 -5.12 0.77 12.80
CA HIS A 95 -6.20 1.42 13.54
C HIS A 95 -6.94 2.47 12.69
N ASN A 96 -6.38 2.87 11.55
CA ASN A 96 -7.05 3.70 10.54
C ASN A 96 -8.03 2.85 9.72
N VAL A 97 -9.16 2.50 10.33
CA VAL A 97 -10.16 1.57 9.76
C VAL A 97 -10.57 1.97 8.34
N ARG A 98 -10.75 3.27 8.09
CA ARG A 98 -11.14 3.80 6.78
C ARG A 98 -10.13 3.43 5.70
N GLU A 99 -8.86 3.68 5.98
CA GLU A 99 -7.78 3.45 5.02
C GLU A 99 -7.57 1.95 4.78
N ALA A 100 -7.67 1.14 5.83
CA ALA A 100 -7.58 -0.32 5.71
C ALA A 100 -8.75 -0.92 4.91
N LEU A 101 -9.99 -0.53 5.21
CA LEU A 101 -11.18 -1.03 4.51
C LEU A 101 -11.21 -0.66 3.02
N SER A 102 -10.55 0.44 2.63
CA SER A 102 -10.54 0.88 1.22
C SER A 102 -9.76 -0.06 0.28
N ILE A 103 -8.82 -0.85 0.82
CA ILE A 103 -7.94 -1.71 0.02
C ILE A 103 -8.09 -3.20 0.31
N THR A 104 -8.74 -3.58 1.41
CA THR A 104 -8.92 -4.98 1.82
C THR A 104 -10.14 -5.62 1.16
N ASN A 105 -10.11 -6.94 0.97
CA ASN A 105 -11.26 -7.73 0.50
C ASN A 105 -12.07 -8.24 1.68
N HIS A 106 -11.38 -8.65 2.75
CA HIS A 106 -11.94 -9.15 4.01
C HIS A 106 -11.24 -8.49 5.17
N SER A 107 -11.99 -8.20 6.23
CA SER A 107 -11.48 -7.56 7.42
C SER A 107 -12.00 -8.22 8.68
N TYR A 108 -11.21 -8.16 9.73
CA TYR A 108 -11.53 -8.61 11.07
C TYR A 108 -11.35 -7.44 12.02
N ILE A 109 -12.38 -7.13 12.81
CA ILE A 109 -12.26 -6.17 13.92
C ILE A 109 -12.01 -6.97 15.18
N ILE A 110 -10.89 -6.67 15.84
CA ILE A 110 -10.46 -7.34 17.08
C ILE A 110 -10.55 -6.34 18.22
N SER A 111 -11.21 -6.74 19.29
CA SER A 111 -11.28 -6.01 20.55
C SER A 111 -11.05 -6.93 21.73
N GLU A 112 -10.25 -6.50 22.68
CA GLU A 112 -9.96 -7.26 23.92
C GLU A 112 -9.60 -8.74 23.64
N GLY A 113 -8.81 -8.97 22.59
CA GLY A 113 -8.38 -10.31 22.18
C GLY A 113 -9.43 -11.17 21.47
N THR A 114 -10.61 -10.62 21.19
CA THR A 114 -11.70 -11.35 20.49
C THR A 114 -12.06 -10.70 19.16
N VAL A 115 -12.50 -11.51 18.18
CA VAL A 115 -13.03 -11.03 16.91
C VAL A 115 -14.48 -10.61 17.12
N VAL A 116 -14.75 -9.30 17.09
CA VAL A 116 -16.10 -8.72 17.31
C VAL A 116 -16.88 -8.53 16.02
N ALA A 117 -16.20 -8.40 14.88
CA ALA A 117 -16.82 -8.36 13.56
C ALA A 117 -15.85 -8.90 12.49
N ARG A 118 -16.40 -9.50 11.42
CA ARG A 118 -15.63 -9.96 10.27
C ARG A 118 -16.47 -9.92 9.01
N GLY A 119 -15.82 -9.75 7.86
CA GLY A 119 -16.49 -9.80 6.56
C GLY A 119 -15.86 -8.87 5.55
N THR A 120 -16.56 -8.67 4.45
CA THR A 120 -16.26 -7.67 3.42
C THR A 120 -16.41 -6.26 4.00
N THR A 121 -15.88 -5.27 3.29
CA THR A 121 -16.05 -3.85 3.69
C THR A 121 -17.51 -3.50 3.94
N GLN A 122 -18.42 -3.97 3.09
CA GLN A 122 -19.86 -3.67 3.24
C GLN A 122 -20.47 -4.33 4.48
N GLU A 123 -20.10 -5.58 4.77
CA GLU A 123 -20.54 -6.28 5.96
C GLU A 123 -20.04 -5.60 7.23
N ILE A 124 -18.79 -5.16 7.25
CA ILE A 124 -18.21 -4.40 8.38
C ILE A 124 -18.95 -3.06 8.56
N LEU A 125 -19.19 -2.31 7.49
CA LEU A 125 -19.87 -1.01 7.55
C LEU A 125 -21.33 -1.12 8.03
N ASN A 126 -21.99 -2.25 7.79
CA ASN A 126 -23.36 -2.51 8.23
C ASN A 126 -23.43 -3.22 9.60
N ASN A 127 -22.30 -3.62 10.16
CA ASN A 127 -22.28 -4.32 11.44
C ASN A 127 -22.50 -3.34 12.61
N PRO A 128 -23.55 -3.52 13.46
CA PRO A 128 -23.85 -2.60 14.55
C PRO A 128 -22.71 -2.47 15.57
N ILE A 129 -22.03 -3.57 15.90
CA ILE A 129 -20.91 -3.58 16.86
C ILE A 129 -19.72 -2.80 16.28
N ALA A 130 -19.40 -3.04 15.01
CA ALA A 130 -18.33 -2.32 14.32
C ALA A 130 -18.60 -0.81 14.31
N ARG A 131 -19.85 -0.41 14.06
CA ARG A 131 -20.26 0.99 14.05
C ARG A 131 -20.15 1.64 15.43
N GLN A 132 -20.74 1.02 16.43
CA GLN A 132 -20.77 1.57 17.79
C GLN A 132 -19.36 1.70 18.40
N SER A 133 -18.48 0.73 18.16
CA SER A 133 -17.19 0.63 18.87
C SER A 133 -16.01 1.21 18.10
N TYR A 134 -16.07 1.28 16.74
CA TYR A 134 -14.89 1.57 15.92
C TYR A 134 -15.09 2.60 14.81
N LEU A 135 -16.29 2.61 14.18
CA LEU A 135 -16.54 3.50 13.06
C LEU A 135 -17.10 4.86 13.50
N GLY A 136 -17.89 4.86 14.58
CA GLY A 136 -18.61 6.03 15.05
C GLY A 136 -19.82 6.38 14.15
N ASP A 137 -20.73 7.18 14.69
CA ASP A 137 -21.99 7.53 14.01
C ASP A 137 -21.80 8.33 12.72
N ASN A 138 -20.70 9.05 12.60
CA ASN A 138 -20.36 9.87 11.43
C ASN A 138 -19.68 9.08 10.30
N PHE A 139 -19.45 7.78 10.48
CA PHE A 139 -18.85 6.98 9.41
C PHE A 139 -19.88 6.73 8.30
N PRO A 140 -19.51 6.96 7.02
CA PRO A 140 -20.43 6.88 5.90
C PRO A 140 -21.06 5.50 5.77
N THR A 141 -22.39 5.45 5.83
CA THR A 141 -23.17 4.20 5.76
C THR A 141 -23.89 3.96 4.45
N SER A 142 -23.99 4.98 3.60
CA SER A 142 -24.79 4.88 2.39
C SER A 142 -24.01 4.32 1.23
N GLU A 143 -24.69 3.54 0.38
CA GLU A 143 -24.20 3.02 -0.89
C GLU A 143 -23.57 4.10 -1.80
N HIS A 144 -23.99 5.35 -1.69
CA HIS A 144 -23.44 6.48 -2.44
C HIS A 144 -21.95 6.76 -2.13
N ARG A 145 -21.51 6.55 -0.88
CA ARG A 145 -20.12 6.77 -0.49
C ARG A 145 -19.26 5.52 -0.63
N LEU A 146 -19.85 4.33 -0.72
CA LEU A 146 -19.17 3.13 -1.19
C LEU A 146 -18.87 3.21 -2.69
N ALA A 147 -19.74 3.88 -3.46
CA ALA A 147 -19.47 4.21 -4.85
C ALA A 147 -18.29 5.17 -4.98
N ASP A 148 -18.18 6.20 -4.14
CA ASP A 148 -17.02 7.09 -4.07
C ASP A 148 -15.73 6.32 -3.74
N PHE A 149 -15.77 5.34 -2.83
CA PHE A 149 -14.66 4.45 -2.54
C PHE A 149 -14.30 3.55 -3.72
N LYS A 150 -15.28 2.97 -4.41
CA LYS A 150 -15.06 2.15 -5.61
C LYS A 150 -14.58 2.99 -6.78
N ASP A 151 -15.08 4.21 -6.95
CA ASP A 151 -14.70 5.10 -8.05
C ASP A 151 -13.33 5.74 -7.83
N ILE A 152 -12.97 6.08 -6.60
CA ILE A 152 -11.61 6.49 -6.24
C ILE A 152 -10.63 5.35 -6.54
N ASN A 153 -10.94 4.12 -6.13
CA ASN A 153 -10.10 2.96 -6.39
C ASN A 153 -10.06 2.59 -7.88
N ARG A 154 -11.17 2.77 -8.63
CA ARG A 154 -11.23 2.51 -10.07
C ARG A 154 -10.53 3.58 -10.91
N LYS A 155 -10.57 4.85 -10.51
CA LYS A 155 -9.77 5.92 -11.11
C LYS A 155 -8.29 5.71 -10.85
N LYS A 156 -7.91 5.38 -9.62
CA LYS A 156 -6.53 5.10 -9.22
C LYS A 156 -5.94 3.90 -9.96
N SER A 157 -6.69 2.81 -10.18
CA SER A 157 -6.21 1.66 -10.95
C SER A 157 -6.00 1.98 -12.43
N LYS A 158 -6.86 2.83 -13.03
CA LYS A 158 -6.73 3.26 -14.42
C LYS A 158 -5.55 4.23 -14.64
N ASP A 159 -5.25 5.06 -13.67
CA ASP A 159 -4.10 5.98 -13.75
C ASP A 159 -2.77 5.26 -13.45
N ALA A 160 -2.79 4.20 -12.65
CA ALA A 160 -1.62 3.36 -12.40
C ALA A 160 -1.17 2.54 -13.62
N ASP A 161 -2.10 2.22 -14.55
CA ASP A 161 -1.81 1.55 -15.83
C ASP A 161 -1.32 2.52 -16.92
N ARG A 162 -1.41 3.82 -16.71
CA ARG A 162 -0.83 4.81 -17.62
C ARG A 162 0.69 4.85 -17.39
N LYS A 163 1.42 4.23 -18.31
CA LYS A 163 2.89 4.36 -18.42
C LYS A 163 3.26 5.85 -18.32
N PRO A 164 4.32 6.20 -17.58
CA PRO A 164 4.82 7.58 -17.60
C PRO A 164 5.15 7.94 -19.06
N ILE A 165 4.57 9.03 -19.53
CA ILE A 165 4.92 9.63 -20.82
C ILE A 165 6.37 10.10 -20.66
N ILE A 166 7.31 9.34 -21.20
CA ILE A 166 8.69 9.78 -21.32
C ILE A 166 8.64 10.94 -22.34
N ARG A 167 8.63 12.17 -21.86
CA ARG A 167 8.95 13.32 -22.69
C ARG A 167 10.40 13.13 -23.14
N LYS A 168 10.57 12.83 -24.42
CA LYS A 168 11.86 12.99 -25.10
C LYS A 168 12.10 14.49 -25.18
N ASP A 169 12.72 15.06 -24.18
CA ASP A 169 13.30 16.38 -24.32
C ASP A 169 14.49 16.24 -25.27
N THR A 170 14.29 16.84 -26.41
CA THR A 170 15.22 17.04 -27.51
C THR A 170 16.50 17.67 -26.94
N ILE A 171 17.57 16.92 -26.87
CA ILE A 171 18.90 17.51 -26.78
C ILE A 171 19.23 18.01 -28.18
N SER A 172 19.13 19.30 -28.36
CA SER A 172 19.61 20.00 -29.54
C SER A 172 20.65 21.02 -29.10
N LYS A 173 21.91 20.71 -29.50
CA LYS A 173 23.13 21.55 -29.54
C LYS A 173 23.71 22.06 -28.23
#